data_87a6376f3c29bb05a41bff2750126b17
#
_entry.id   87a6376f3c29bb05a41bff2750126b17
#
_cell.length_a   1.000
_cell.length_b   1.000
_cell.length_c   1.000
_cell.angle_alpha   90.00
_cell.angle_beta   90.00
_cell.angle_gamma   90.00
#
_symmetry.space_group_name_H-M   'P 1'
#
loop_
_entity.id
_entity.type
_entity.pdbx_description
1 polymer ?
#
loop_
_entity_poly.entity_id
_entity_poly.type
_entity_poly.pdbx_seq_one_letter_code
_entity_poly.pdbx_strand_id
1 'polypeptide(L)'
;MIQNTFLFLEKITAAGERKLWQQGILNWDDFLKAKRIKGISAAAKIYYDRKIREARRQLYEGNSSYFAERMPQAEHWRLYDFFKDEAVYLDIETDGLSDNNDVTMVGIFDGYDTKTMIRRVNLDW
;
A
#
# COMPACT_ATOMS: atom_id res chain seq x y z
N MET A 1 -0.57 3.81 8.45
CA MET A 1 -1.27 2.53 8.68
C MET A 1 -2.38 2.36 7.66
N ILE A 2 -2.57 1.18 7.13
CA ILE A 2 -3.56 0.95 6.05
C ILE A 2 -4.99 1.30 6.46
N GLN A 3 -5.41 1.00 7.67
CA GLN A 3 -6.77 1.28 8.15
C GLN A 3 -7.05 2.77 8.43
N ASN A 4 -6.03 3.62 8.39
CA ASN A 4 -6.16 5.07 8.55
C ASN A 4 -6.17 5.83 7.22
N THR A 5 -5.97 5.13 6.09
CA THR A 5 -6.01 5.75 4.78
C THR A 5 -7.32 5.47 4.05
N PHE A 6 -7.72 6.44 3.25
CA PHE A 6 -8.87 6.39 2.36
C PHE A 6 -8.47 6.55 0.88
N LEU A 7 -7.16 6.54 0.60
CA LEU A 7 -6.61 6.80 -0.74
C LEU A 7 -6.87 5.66 -1.76
N PHE A 8 -7.30 4.50 -1.30
CA PHE A 8 -7.77 3.42 -2.18
C PHE A 8 -9.20 3.64 -2.69
N LEU A 9 -9.93 4.60 -2.11
CA LEU A 9 -11.27 4.98 -2.55
C LEU A 9 -11.20 5.93 -3.75
N GLU A 10 -11.96 5.65 -4.78
CA GLU A 10 -12.02 6.48 -5.97
C GLU A 10 -12.38 7.93 -5.63
N LYS A 11 -11.72 8.88 -6.28
CA LYS A 11 -11.91 10.34 -6.11
C LYS A 11 -11.52 10.90 -4.73
N ILE A 12 -11.00 10.10 -3.82
CA ILE A 12 -10.42 10.61 -2.58
C ILE A 12 -8.94 10.86 -2.80
N THR A 13 -8.55 12.12 -2.77
CA THR A 13 -7.16 12.58 -2.87
C THR A 13 -6.55 12.74 -1.48
N ALA A 14 -5.22 12.96 -1.41
CA ALA A 14 -4.55 13.28 -0.14
C ALA A 14 -5.17 14.50 0.57
N ALA A 15 -5.63 15.51 -0.18
CA ALA A 15 -6.35 16.64 0.40
C ALA A 15 -7.72 16.24 0.95
N GLY A 16 -8.43 15.35 0.25
CA GLY A 16 -9.70 14.78 0.71
C GLY A 16 -9.54 13.97 1.98
N GLU A 17 -8.53 13.12 2.04
CA GLU A 17 -8.17 12.33 3.23
C GLU A 17 -7.87 13.23 4.44
N ARG A 18 -7.07 14.29 4.28
CA ARG A 18 -6.81 15.26 5.35
C ARG A 18 -8.08 15.93 5.87
N LYS A 19 -9.03 16.25 4.98
CA LYS A 19 -10.34 16.81 5.39
C LYS A 19 -11.18 15.81 6.19
N LEU A 20 -11.09 14.50 5.90
CA LEU A 20 -11.71 13.47 6.72
C LEU A 20 -11.10 13.44 8.12
N TRP A 21 -9.79 13.40 8.22
CA TRP A 21 -9.09 13.41 9.51
C TRP A 21 -9.40 14.66 10.35
N GLN A 22 -9.49 15.84 9.72
CA GLN A 22 -9.88 17.08 10.40
C GLN A 22 -11.31 17.06 10.96
N GLN A 23 -12.17 16.20 10.43
CA GLN A 23 -13.53 15.96 10.93
C GLN A 23 -13.59 14.87 12.01
N GLY A 24 -12.45 14.31 12.42
CA GLY A 24 -12.39 13.21 13.37
C GLY A 24 -12.63 11.81 12.75
N ILE A 25 -12.67 11.72 11.42
CA ILE A 25 -12.76 10.44 10.70
C ILE A 25 -11.33 9.93 10.48
N LEU A 26 -10.78 9.24 11.47
CA LEU A 26 -9.37 8.87 11.49
C LEU A 26 -9.07 7.49 10.90
N ASN A 27 -10.08 6.65 10.79
CA ASN A 27 -9.96 5.28 10.33
C ASN A 27 -11.26 4.78 9.71
N TRP A 28 -11.23 3.56 9.20
CA TRP A 28 -12.39 2.94 8.55
C TRP A 28 -13.60 2.76 9.47
N ASP A 29 -13.39 2.49 10.76
CA ASP A 29 -14.48 2.35 11.72
C ASP A 29 -15.18 3.69 11.95
N ASP A 30 -14.43 4.77 12.10
CA ASP A 30 -14.99 6.11 12.23
C ASP A 30 -15.82 6.47 11.00
N PHE A 31 -15.32 6.15 9.80
CA PHE A 31 -16.03 6.39 8.55
C PHE A 31 -17.36 5.63 8.51
N LEU A 32 -17.34 4.34 8.81
CA LEU A 32 -18.53 3.49 8.79
C LEU A 32 -19.59 3.89 9.85
N LYS A 33 -19.16 4.36 11.03
CA LYS A 33 -20.05 4.81 12.11
C LYS A 33 -20.69 6.17 11.81
N ALA A 34 -20.02 7.02 11.04
CA ALA A 34 -20.53 8.34 10.70
C ALA A 34 -21.77 8.24 9.81
N LYS A 35 -22.88 8.85 10.22
CA LYS A 35 -24.09 8.90 9.39
C LYS A 35 -23.96 9.89 8.23
N ARG A 36 -23.26 10.99 8.47
CA ARG A 36 -22.98 12.05 7.50
C ARG A 36 -21.54 12.52 7.62
N ILE A 37 -20.91 12.81 6.50
CA ILE A 37 -19.55 13.35 6.44
C ILE A 37 -19.58 14.57 5.52
N LYS A 38 -19.09 15.70 6.01
CA LYS A 38 -19.03 16.93 5.21
C LYS A 38 -18.17 16.73 3.97
N GLY A 39 -18.72 17.09 2.81
CA GLY A 39 -18.03 16.89 1.52
C GLY A 39 -18.28 15.55 0.85
N ILE A 40 -19.05 14.65 1.48
CA ILE A 40 -19.46 13.38 0.90
C ILE A 40 -20.98 13.34 0.82
N SER A 41 -21.53 13.15 -0.37
CA SER A 41 -22.98 13.01 -0.57
C SER A 41 -23.50 11.72 0.07
N ALA A 42 -24.81 11.66 0.32
CA ALA A 42 -25.44 10.45 0.86
C ALA A 42 -25.24 9.23 -0.05
N ALA A 43 -25.34 9.41 -1.37
CA ALA A 43 -25.10 8.34 -2.33
C ALA A 43 -23.63 7.89 -2.34
N ALA A 44 -22.68 8.83 -2.30
CA ALA A 44 -21.25 8.54 -2.20
C ALA A 44 -20.91 7.83 -0.87
N LYS A 45 -21.55 8.22 0.24
CA LYS A 45 -21.37 7.57 1.54
C LYS A 45 -21.75 6.08 1.49
N ILE A 46 -22.88 5.76 0.90
CA ILE A 46 -23.33 4.36 0.71
C ILE A 46 -22.32 3.58 -0.14
N TYR A 47 -21.83 4.16 -1.20
CA TYR A 47 -20.82 3.56 -2.07
C TYR A 47 -19.50 3.31 -1.34
N TYR A 48 -18.99 4.32 -0.63
CA TYR A 48 -17.75 4.21 0.12
C TYR A 48 -17.85 3.24 1.30
N ASP A 49 -18.98 3.20 2.00
CA ASP A 49 -19.20 2.22 3.06
C ASP A 49 -19.07 0.78 2.56
N ARG A 50 -19.62 0.49 1.37
CA ARG A 50 -19.47 -0.81 0.73
C ARG A 50 -18.01 -1.09 0.37
N LYS A 51 -17.30 -0.10 -0.19
CA LYS A 51 -15.88 -0.23 -0.57
C LYS A 51 -14.97 -0.42 0.64
N ILE A 52 -15.23 0.25 1.74
CA ILE A 52 -14.47 0.08 2.99
C ILE A 52 -14.70 -1.32 3.59
N ARG A 53 -15.92 -1.84 3.56
CA ARG A 53 -16.19 -3.21 3.99
C ARG A 53 -15.49 -4.24 3.11
N GLU A 54 -15.48 -4.03 1.81
CA GLU A 54 -14.72 -4.85 0.87
C GLU A 54 -13.23 -4.79 1.15
N ALA A 55 -12.65 -3.60 1.31
CA ALA A 55 -11.25 -3.41 1.64
C ALA A 55 -10.86 -4.12 2.95
N ARG A 56 -11.72 -4.06 3.96
CA ARG A 56 -11.50 -4.79 5.22
C ARG A 56 -11.43 -6.29 4.99
N ARG A 57 -12.32 -6.85 4.19
CA ARG A 57 -12.28 -8.28 3.83
C ARG A 57 -10.97 -8.61 3.11
N GLN A 58 -10.60 -7.84 2.09
CA GLN A 58 -9.35 -8.03 1.35
C GLN A 58 -8.10 -7.94 2.25
N LEU A 59 -8.13 -7.05 3.23
CA LEU A 59 -7.05 -6.92 4.21
C LEU A 59 -6.87 -8.20 5.03
N TYR A 60 -7.96 -8.74 5.58
CA TYR A 60 -7.92 -9.96 6.40
C TYR A 60 -7.71 -11.24 5.58
N GLU A 61 -8.00 -11.22 4.29
CA GLU A 61 -7.65 -12.29 3.34
C GLU A 61 -6.17 -12.24 2.89
N GLY A 62 -5.41 -11.23 3.35
CA GLY A 62 -3.99 -11.07 3.02
C GLY A 62 -3.74 -10.56 1.59
N ASN A 63 -4.73 -9.92 0.95
CA ASN A 63 -4.60 -9.43 -0.42
C ASN A 63 -3.97 -8.04 -0.48
N SER A 64 -2.66 -7.95 -0.39
CA SER A 64 -1.92 -6.69 -0.50
C SER A 64 -2.04 -6.04 -1.88
N SER A 65 -2.17 -6.83 -2.94
CA SER A 65 -2.31 -6.35 -4.33
C SER A 65 -3.58 -5.52 -4.51
N TYR A 66 -4.67 -5.83 -3.81
CA TYR A 66 -5.90 -5.04 -3.83
C TYR A 66 -5.65 -3.56 -3.53
N PHE A 67 -4.81 -3.29 -2.54
CA PHE A 67 -4.45 -1.92 -2.13
C PHE A 67 -3.39 -1.30 -3.04
N ALA A 68 -2.36 -2.07 -3.40
CA ALA A 68 -1.29 -1.59 -4.26
C ALA A 68 -1.80 -1.11 -5.63
N GLU A 69 -2.80 -1.77 -6.19
CA GLU A 69 -3.42 -1.38 -7.45
C GLU A 69 -4.30 -0.12 -7.36
N ARG A 70 -4.77 0.22 -6.17
CA ARG A 70 -5.76 1.31 -5.92
C ARG A 70 -5.18 2.52 -5.22
N MET A 71 -4.01 2.39 -4.64
CA MET A 71 -3.33 3.47 -3.92
C MET A 71 -2.18 4.06 -4.75
N PRO A 72 -1.88 5.36 -4.59
CA PRO A 72 -0.66 5.93 -5.16
C PRO A 72 0.57 5.15 -4.67
N GLN A 73 1.52 4.87 -5.55
CA GLN A 73 2.73 4.12 -5.23
C GLN A 73 3.52 4.74 -4.06
N ALA A 74 3.57 6.07 -3.99
CA ALA A 74 4.22 6.79 -2.88
C ALA A 74 3.61 6.51 -1.50
N GLU A 75 2.41 5.92 -1.45
CA GLU A 75 1.68 5.63 -0.22
C GLU A 75 1.67 4.12 0.13
N HIS A 76 2.32 3.28 -0.67
CA HIS A 76 2.38 1.83 -0.42
C HIS A 76 3.06 1.46 0.90
N TRP A 77 3.91 2.33 1.45
CA TRP A 77 4.52 2.16 2.78
C TRP A 77 3.48 1.95 3.89
N ARG A 78 2.26 2.42 3.71
CA ARG A 78 1.15 2.26 4.67
C ARG A 78 0.69 0.80 4.82
N LEU A 79 1.04 -0.05 3.85
CA LEU A 79 0.75 -1.49 3.89
C LEU A 79 1.71 -2.25 4.82
N TYR A 80 2.90 -1.71 5.06
CA TYR A 80 3.98 -2.40 5.73
C TYR A 80 3.60 -2.96 7.10
N ASP A 81 2.97 -2.17 7.96
CA ASP A 81 2.64 -2.62 9.32
C ASP A 81 1.74 -3.86 9.37
N PHE A 82 0.87 -4.00 8.38
CA PHE A 82 -0.05 -5.14 8.31
C PHE A 82 0.59 -6.35 7.60
N PHE A 83 1.40 -6.09 6.58
CA PHE A 83 1.97 -7.12 5.71
C PHE A 83 3.47 -7.37 5.96
N LYS A 84 4.04 -6.83 7.03
CA LYS A 84 5.49 -6.91 7.30
C LYS A 84 6.03 -8.34 7.41
N ASP A 85 5.20 -9.27 7.86
CA ASP A 85 5.60 -10.68 8.00
C ASP A 85 5.66 -11.41 6.63
N GLU A 86 5.11 -10.79 5.59
CA GLU A 86 5.17 -11.25 4.20
C GLU A 86 6.11 -10.37 3.35
N ALA A 87 6.74 -9.36 3.96
CA ALA A 87 7.61 -8.43 3.26
C ALA A 87 8.93 -9.10 2.86
N VAL A 88 9.33 -8.86 1.62
CA VAL A 88 10.63 -9.24 1.10
C VAL A 88 11.44 -7.96 0.85
N TYR A 89 12.67 -7.93 1.33
CA TYR A 89 13.59 -6.82 1.14
C TYR A 89 14.52 -7.15 -0.02
N LEU A 90 14.57 -6.24 -0.98
CA LEU A 90 15.38 -6.36 -2.18
C LEU A 90 16.43 -5.26 -2.20
N ASP A 91 17.67 -5.65 -2.43
CA ASP A 91 18.79 -4.73 -2.67
C ASP A 91 19.45 -5.09 -4.00
N ILE A 92 19.75 -4.06 -4.81
CA ILE A 92 20.29 -4.23 -6.16
C ILE A 92 21.52 -3.35 -6.31
N GLU A 93 22.64 -3.96 -6.70
CA GLU A 93 23.85 -3.26 -7.08
C GLU A 93 24.06 -3.27 -8.59
N THR A 94 24.52 -2.16 -9.12
CA THR A 94 24.81 -1.98 -10.55
C THR A 94 26.25 -1.54 -10.77
N ASP A 95 26.79 -1.68 -11.98
CA ASP A 95 28.13 -1.21 -12.35
C ASP A 95 28.20 0.29 -12.68
N GLY A 96 27.11 1.03 -12.41
CA GLY A 96 27.01 2.48 -12.56
C GLY A 96 25.58 2.99 -12.37
N LEU A 97 25.37 4.28 -12.64
CA LEU A 97 24.09 4.97 -12.37
C LEU A 97 23.28 5.33 -13.61
N SER A 98 23.69 4.88 -14.81
CA SER A 98 22.95 5.14 -16.06
C SER A 98 22.03 3.99 -16.43
N ASP A 99 21.01 4.27 -17.24
CA ASP A 99 20.02 3.28 -17.72
C ASP A 99 20.63 2.11 -18.51
N ASN A 100 21.88 2.25 -18.97
CA ASN A 100 22.61 1.22 -19.71
C ASN A 100 23.53 0.36 -18.83
N ASN A 101 23.50 0.54 -17.53
CA ASN A 101 24.34 -0.21 -16.61
C ASN A 101 23.71 -1.55 -16.25
N ASP A 102 24.58 -2.53 -16.08
CA ASP A 102 24.15 -3.89 -15.75
C ASP A 102 24.00 -4.08 -14.23
N VAL A 103 23.03 -4.89 -13.85
CA VAL A 103 22.93 -5.38 -12.47
C VAL A 103 24.07 -6.34 -12.19
N THR A 104 24.81 -6.10 -11.15
CA THR A 104 25.98 -6.89 -10.74
C THR A 104 25.67 -7.84 -9.57
N MET A 105 24.79 -7.42 -8.68
CA MET A 105 24.37 -8.23 -7.54
C MET A 105 22.91 -7.94 -7.18
N VAL A 106 22.21 -8.97 -6.72
CA VAL A 106 20.86 -8.87 -6.13
C VAL A 106 20.88 -9.58 -4.81
N GLY A 107 20.53 -8.86 -3.75
CA GLY A 107 20.30 -9.39 -2.40
C GLY A 107 18.80 -9.48 -2.11
N ILE A 108 18.35 -10.59 -1.56
CA ILE A 108 16.97 -10.80 -1.12
C ILE A 108 16.98 -11.29 0.33
N PHE A 109 16.19 -10.65 1.17
CA PHE A 109 15.96 -11.06 2.55
C PHE A 109 14.46 -11.18 2.80
N ASP A 110 13.99 -12.32 3.26
CA ASP A 110 12.56 -12.61 3.48
C ASP A 110 12.13 -12.52 4.95
N GLY A 111 13.00 -12.01 5.81
CA GLY A 111 12.78 -11.95 7.26
C GLY A 111 13.49 -13.07 8.03
N TYR A 112 13.95 -14.11 7.33
CA TYR A 112 14.62 -15.29 7.89
C TYR A 112 15.96 -15.59 7.20
N ASP A 113 15.91 -15.72 5.88
CA ASP A 113 17.07 -16.09 5.07
C ASP A 113 17.49 -14.95 4.12
N THR A 114 18.79 -14.86 3.88
CA THR A 114 19.38 -13.98 2.88
C THR A 114 19.85 -14.79 1.69
N LYS A 115 19.41 -14.42 0.49
CA LYS A 115 19.89 -14.96 -0.77
C LYS A 115 20.60 -13.89 -1.54
N THR A 116 21.86 -14.14 -1.92
CA THR A 116 22.65 -13.23 -2.75
C THR A 116 22.92 -13.89 -4.10
N MET A 117 22.61 -13.15 -5.15
CA MET A 117 22.85 -13.53 -6.54
C MET A 117 23.86 -12.57 -7.15
N ILE A 118 24.92 -13.11 -7.75
CA ILE A 118 26.03 -12.34 -8.31
C ILE A 118 26.14 -12.68 -9.79
N ARG A 119 26.28 -11.64 -10.62
CA ARG A 119 26.42 -11.75 -12.07
C ARG A 119 27.59 -12.68 -12.42
N ARG A 120 27.37 -13.56 -13.40
CA ARG A 120 28.34 -14.58 -13.87
C ARG A 120 28.71 -15.65 -12.84
N VAL A 121 28.05 -15.68 -11.70
CA VAL A 121 28.22 -16.73 -10.69
C VAL A 121 26.93 -17.53 -10.56
N ASN A 122 25.82 -16.88 -10.16
CA ASN A 122 24.53 -17.50 -9.96
C ASN A 122 23.35 -16.58 -10.32
N LEU A 123 23.62 -15.48 -11.03
CA LEU A 123 22.64 -14.55 -11.59
C LEU A 123 22.84 -14.54 -13.11
N ASP A 124 21.98 -15.27 -13.81
CA ASP A 124 21.92 -15.34 -15.28
C ASP A 124 20.56 -14.79 -15.76
N TRP A 125 20.62 -14.07 -16.88
CA TRP A 125 19.42 -13.57 -17.57
C TRP A 125 19.27 -14.26 -18.92
#